data_5fe0b5c4bb1e8460f5d23ce3da99cb98
#
_entry.id   5fe0b5c4bb1e8460f5d23ce3da99cb98
#
_cell.length_a   1.000
_cell.length_b   1.000
_cell.length_c   1.000
_cell.angle_alpha   90.00
_cell.angle_beta   90.00
_cell.angle_gamma   90.00
#
_symmetry.space_group_name_H-M   'P 1'
#
loop_
_entity.id
_entity.type
_entity.pdbx_description
1 polymer ?
#
loop_
_entity_poly.entity_id
_entity_poly.type
_entity_poly.pdbx_seq_one_letter_code
_entity_poly.pdbx_strand_id
1 'polypeptide(L)'
;VLRASAAGEAAGVPSSTLVCEGFMGLAAASSIGLGMPNLPVARVVGHPGVQSKEMLERNVLEVTLEAVIDNLLKAPKSTGKGDEPGARDVIAKGGFQEINDYFYDHGLSDGLPIVPPTREKVEAFLRFTDRDPGESLGALLPDSRAATIWSIAVNGVMAGCRPEYMPVLVALIEAMADPAYGVEHSGNTPGGETLIIVNGPVIKQLGFNYTQGVMRDGFRPNTAIGRFWRLYLRNVAGFLPHQNDKATFGNTWRVAIAENEDLLKKIGWEANSADFGFAPGDSTVTIARYTGGNHISSVSGATPESMMPYLYDAVIRQYSWQLMFTVGQGMGTLRPLMLLSPIIAETIAGWGWSRRDLKRRLFEHARIPAREFERILRDWTQKPTWNLAEEARAGRIPKVFHESDDPGRPVPLVWKPEDYMLAVTGDLTRNSVYVFAHNGVLGYPVAKRIRLPRDGEGRIRNG
;
A
#
# COMPACT_ATOMS: atom_id res chain seq x y z
N VAL A 1 13.66 -12.92 -4.15
CA VAL A 1 14.47 -14.08 -4.50
C VAL A 1 14.08 -14.60 -5.88
N LEU A 2 12.80 -14.95 -6.14
CA LEU A 2 12.32 -15.52 -7.41
C LEU A 2 12.70 -14.68 -8.65
N ARG A 3 12.60 -13.35 -8.57
CA ARG A 3 13.00 -12.45 -9.68
C ARG A 3 14.50 -12.50 -9.99
N ALA A 4 15.33 -12.69 -8.96
CA ALA A 4 16.77 -12.84 -9.17
C ALA A 4 17.08 -14.15 -9.92
N SER A 5 16.37 -15.24 -9.57
CA SER A 5 16.46 -16.49 -10.31
C SER A 5 15.95 -16.35 -11.74
N ALA A 6 14.84 -15.65 -11.96
CA ALA A 6 14.34 -15.38 -13.32
C ALA A 6 15.33 -14.59 -14.17
N ALA A 7 16.01 -13.60 -13.59
CA ALA A 7 17.07 -12.86 -14.28
C ALA A 7 18.29 -13.75 -14.60
N GLY A 8 18.66 -14.66 -13.68
CA GLY A 8 19.71 -15.65 -13.90
C GLY A 8 19.38 -16.60 -15.05
N GLU A 9 18.20 -17.20 -15.02
CA GLU A 9 17.72 -18.10 -16.08
C GLU A 9 17.64 -17.42 -17.45
N ALA A 10 17.17 -16.17 -17.47
CA ALA A 10 17.14 -15.36 -18.70
C ALA A 10 18.55 -15.08 -19.25
N ALA A 11 19.55 -15.01 -18.39
CA ALA A 11 20.97 -14.86 -18.73
C ALA A 11 21.69 -16.21 -19.02
N GLY A 12 20.98 -17.34 -18.99
CA GLY A 12 21.54 -18.68 -19.20
C GLY A 12 22.28 -19.22 -17.97
N VAL A 13 22.07 -18.65 -16.80
CA VAL A 13 22.65 -19.11 -15.53
C VAL A 13 21.63 -19.97 -14.79
N PRO A 14 21.87 -21.30 -14.61
CA PRO A 14 20.98 -22.17 -13.87
C PRO A 14 20.74 -21.66 -12.45
N SER A 15 19.49 -21.73 -12.00
CA SER A 15 19.11 -21.27 -10.67
C SER A 15 18.18 -22.25 -9.96
N SER A 16 18.08 -22.13 -8.64
CA SER A 16 17.07 -22.82 -7.85
C SER A 16 16.59 -21.90 -6.72
N THR A 17 15.34 -21.46 -6.81
CA THR A 17 14.75 -20.63 -5.77
C THR A 17 14.23 -21.50 -4.62
N LEU A 18 14.72 -21.26 -3.40
CA LEU A 18 14.17 -21.89 -2.20
C LEU A 18 12.86 -21.20 -1.81
N VAL A 19 11.77 -21.97 -1.76
CA VAL A 19 10.43 -21.46 -1.45
C VAL A 19 9.81 -22.27 -0.32
N CYS A 20 9.45 -21.62 0.78
CA CYS A 20 8.70 -22.27 1.87
C CYS A 20 7.35 -22.78 1.34
N GLU A 21 6.97 -23.96 1.83
CA GLU A 21 5.77 -24.69 1.38
C GLU A 21 4.50 -23.81 1.30
N GLY A 22 4.28 -22.95 2.30
CA GLY A 22 3.16 -22.01 2.32
C GLY A 22 3.20 -20.93 1.23
N PHE A 23 4.31 -20.77 0.49
CA PHE A 23 4.49 -19.76 -0.56
C PHE A 23 4.62 -20.37 -1.97
N MET A 24 4.42 -21.67 -2.13
CA MET A 24 4.55 -22.33 -3.44
C MET A 24 3.54 -21.77 -4.47
N GLY A 25 2.30 -21.48 -4.05
CA GLY A 25 1.31 -20.85 -4.93
C GLY A 25 1.72 -19.45 -5.40
N LEU A 26 2.30 -18.64 -4.50
CA LEU A 26 2.84 -17.32 -4.86
C LEU A 26 4.02 -17.44 -5.83
N ALA A 27 4.91 -18.42 -5.62
CA ALA A 27 6.02 -18.66 -6.51
C ALA A 27 5.53 -19.07 -7.92
N ALA A 28 4.54 -19.94 -8.01
CA ALA A 28 3.94 -20.36 -9.28
C ALA A 28 3.31 -19.16 -10.03
N ALA A 29 2.45 -18.37 -9.36
CA ALA A 29 1.83 -17.19 -9.95
C ALA A 29 2.87 -16.17 -10.41
N SER A 30 3.89 -15.90 -9.58
CA SER A 30 4.97 -14.98 -9.94
C SER A 30 5.82 -15.48 -11.11
N SER A 31 6.06 -16.80 -11.21
CA SER A 31 6.78 -17.40 -12.34
C SER A 31 6.02 -17.22 -13.66
N ILE A 32 4.71 -17.45 -13.64
CA ILE A 32 3.82 -17.20 -14.78
C ILE A 32 3.89 -15.71 -15.17
N GLY A 33 3.74 -14.83 -14.19
CA GLY A 33 3.78 -13.39 -14.40
C GLY A 33 5.12 -12.87 -14.97
N LEU A 34 6.22 -13.54 -14.65
CA LEU A 34 7.55 -13.26 -15.23
C LEU A 34 7.75 -13.86 -16.62
N GLY A 35 6.74 -14.53 -17.18
CA GLY A 35 6.84 -15.23 -18.47
C GLY A 35 7.66 -16.52 -18.41
N MET A 36 7.95 -17.01 -17.21
CA MET A 36 8.74 -18.22 -16.96
C MET A 36 7.97 -19.19 -16.07
N PRO A 37 6.88 -19.80 -16.53
CA PRO A 37 5.96 -20.63 -15.72
C PRO A 37 6.64 -21.82 -15.05
N ASN A 38 7.79 -22.25 -15.57
CA ASN A 38 8.59 -23.36 -15.03
C ASN A 38 9.89 -22.90 -14.39
N LEU A 39 9.91 -21.68 -13.85
CA LEU A 39 11.09 -21.22 -13.12
C LEU A 39 11.44 -22.21 -12.02
N PRO A 40 12.71 -22.69 -11.93
CA PRO A 40 13.09 -23.73 -11.00
C PRO A 40 12.93 -23.30 -9.54
N VAL A 41 12.08 -23.99 -8.79
CA VAL A 41 11.87 -23.78 -7.35
C VAL A 41 12.09 -25.07 -6.59
N ALA A 42 12.73 -24.98 -5.44
CA ALA A 42 12.89 -26.07 -4.50
C ALA A 42 12.05 -25.78 -3.24
N ARG A 43 11.17 -26.72 -2.89
CA ARG A 43 10.30 -26.60 -1.72
C ARG A 43 11.11 -26.75 -0.43
N VAL A 44 10.93 -25.79 0.49
CA VAL A 44 11.36 -25.91 1.88
C VAL A 44 10.15 -26.29 2.71
N VAL A 45 10.21 -27.47 3.36
CA VAL A 45 9.10 -27.96 4.20
C VAL A 45 8.85 -27.03 5.38
N GLY A 46 7.60 -26.62 5.57
CA GLY A 46 7.22 -25.68 6.60
C GLY A 46 7.86 -24.28 6.45
N HIS A 47 8.22 -23.66 7.57
CA HIS A 47 8.88 -22.34 7.59
C HIS A 47 10.12 -22.39 8.49
N PRO A 48 11.31 -21.96 8.04
CA PRO A 48 12.56 -22.04 8.81
C PRO A 48 12.50 -21.39 10.19
N GLY A 49 11.76 -20.29 10.32
CA GLY A 49 11.63 -19.53 11.57
C GLY A 49 10.80 -20.20 12.68
N VAL A 50 10.13 -21.32 12.40
CA VAL A 50 9.27 -22.03 13.38
C VAL A 50 9.67 -23.48 13.57
N GLN A 51 10.81 -23.92 13.01
CA GLN A 51 11.33 -25.26 13.14
C GLN A 51 12.59 -25.27 14.03
N SER A 52 12.83 -26.40 14.74
CA SER A 52 14.12 -26.59 15.37
C SER A 52 15.22 -26.76 14.32
N LYS A 53 16.47 -26.54 14.70
CA LYS A 53 17.61 -26.71 13.81
C LYS A 53 17.68 -28.12 13.24
N GLU A 54 17.46 -29.12 14.07
CA GLU A 54 17.49 -30.55 13.71
C GLU A 54 16.38 -30.91 12.70
N MET A 55 15.17 -30.36 12.91
CA MET A 55 14.06 -30.53 11.95
C MET A 55 14.38 -29.87 10.61
N LEU A 56 14.92 -28.64 10.64
CA LEU A 56 15.28 -27.92 9.43
C LEU A 56 16.35 -28.67 8.64
N GLU A 57 17.43 -29.10 9.30
CA GLU A 57 18.51 -29.89 8.67
C GLU A 57 17.96 -31.16 8.01
N ARG A 58 17.14 -31.92 8.72
CA ARG A 58 16.50 -33.12 8.17
C ARG A 58 15.64 -32.82 6.95
N ASN A 59 14.74 -31.84 7.05
CA ASN A 59 13.85 -31.47 5.95
C ASN A 59 14.62 -30.94 4.72
N VAL A 60 15.73 -30.23 4.93
CA VAL A 60 16.61 -29.79 3.84
C VAL A 60 17.29 -30.98 3.17
N LEU A 61 17.83 -31.91 3.94
CA LEU A 61 18.57 -33.07 3.38
C LEU A 61 17.64 -34.05 2.67
N GLU A 62 16.43 -34.30 3.24
CA GLU A 62 15.52 -35.33 2.71
C GLU A 62 14.63 -34.82 1.55
N VAL A 63 14.38 -33.50 1.44
CA VAL A 63 13.43 -32.95 0.46
C VAL A 63 14.02 -31.85 -0.39
N THR A 64 14.64 -30.83 0.23
CA THR A 64 15.01 -29.61 -0.50
C THR A 64 16.27 -29.82 -1.35
N LEU A 65 17.25 -30.55 -0.84
CA LEU A 65 18.57 -30.70 -1.48
C LEU A 65 18.49 -31.39 -2.85
N GLU A 66 17.72 -32.48 -2.94
CA GLU A 66 17.53 -33.20 -4.21
C GLU A 66 16.89 -32.29 -5.27
N ALA A 67 15.83 -31.55 -4.87
CA ALA A 67 15.17 -30.60 -5.77
C ALA A 67 16.12 -29.47 -6.24
N VAL A 68 17.01 -28.98 -5.37
CA VAL A 68 18.04 -27.99 -5.75
C VAL A 68 18.99 -28.55 -6.79
N ILE A 69 19.51 -29.76 -6.55
CA ILE A 69 20.44 -30.43 -7.47
C ILE A 69 19.76 -30.65 -8.83
N ASP A 70 18.55 -31.16 -8.83
CA ASP A 70 17.79 -31.40 -10.04
C ASP A 70 17.51 -30.10 -10.83
N ASN A 71 17.15 -29.02 -10.15
CA ASN A 71 16.91 -27.72 -10.77
C ASN A 71 18.18 -27.13 -11.43
N LEU A 72 19.35 -27.40 -10.87
CA LEU A 72 20.63 -26.91 -11.40
C LEU A 72 21.14 -27.75 -12.57
N LEU A 73 20.75 -29.02 -12.66
CA LEU A 73 21.28 -29.98 -13.65
C LEU A 73 20.32 -30.23 -14.82
N LYS A 74 19.01 -29.96 -14.65
CA LYS A 74 17.98 -30.28 -15.67
C LYS A 74 17.42 -28.99 -16.26
N ALA A 75 17.26 -28.96 -17.58
CA ALA A 75 16.59 -27.85 -18.24
C ALA A 75 15.10 -27.74 -17.79
N PRO A 76 14.57 -26.51 -17.54
CA PRO A 76 13.17 -26.32 -17.20
C PRO A 76 12.23 -26.87 -18.28
N LYS A 77 11.17 -27.55 -17.87
CA LYS A 77 10.15 -28.05 -18.82
C LYS A 77 9.31 -26.87 -19.31
N SER A 78 9.12 -26.75 -20.63
CA SER A 78 8.22 -25.77 -21.20
C SER A 78 6.76 -26.21 -21.00
N THR A 79 5.91 -25.37 -20.38
CA THR A 79 4.45 -25.55 -20.36
C THR A 79 3.82 -24.51 -21.28
N GLY A 80 2.84 -24.95 -22.07
CA GLY A 80 2.08 -24.06 -22.96
C GLY A 80 1.33 -22.98 -22.19
N LYS A 81 1.11 -21.82 -22.81
CA LYS A 81 0.17 -20.80 -22.33
C LYS A 81 -1.24 -21.42 -22.30
N GLY A 82 -1.93 -21.32 -21.18
CA GLY A 82 -3.37 -21.57 -21.11
C GLY A 82 -4.12 -20.56 -22.00
N ASP A 83 -5.22 -20.98 -22.62
CA ASP A 83 -6.09 -20.08 -23.39
C ASP A 83 -6.87 -19.17 -22.42
N GLU A 84 -6.32 -18.02 -22.10
CA GLU A 84 -7.06 -16.96 -21.39
C GLU A 84 -7.94 -16.20 -22.40
N PRO A 85 -9.20 -15.84 -22.02
CA PRO A 85 -10.05 -15.00 -22.85
C PRO A 85 -9.36 -13.66 -23.19
N GLY A 86 -9.63 -13.14 -24.37
CA GLY A 86 -9.13 -11.84 -24.78
C GLY A 86 -9.69 -10.72 -23.89
N ALA A 87 -8.95 -9.60 -23.78
CA ALA A 87 -9.26 -8.49 -22.87
C ALA A 87 -10.67 -7.86 -23.06
N ARG A 88 -11.33 -8.12 -24.18
CA ARG A 88 -12.67 -7.58 -24.49
C ARG A 88 -13.71 -8.67 -24.76
N ASP A 89 -13.38 -9.92 -24.47
CA ASP A 89 -14.29 -11.04 -24.69
C ASP A 89 -15.43 -11.04 -23.66
N VAL A 90 -16.57 -11.55 -24.11
CA VAL A 90 -17.71 -11.77 -23.22
C VAL A 90 -17.51 -13.09 -22.51
N ILE A 91 -17.20 -13.06 -21.23
CA ILE A 91 -16.89 -14.25 -20.42
C ILE A 91 -18.12 -14.89 -19.77
N ALA A 92 -19.23 -14.16 -19.63
CA ALA A 92 -20.48 -14.68 -19.06
C ALA A 92 -21.70 -14.01 -19.69
N LYS A 93 -22.82 -14.75 -19.76
CA LYS A 93 -24.12 -14.27 -20.20
C LYS A 93 -25.20 -14.83 -19.27
N GLY A 94 -26.16 -13.99 -18.89
CA GLY A 94 -27.26 -14.40 -18.00
C GLY A 94 -27.91 -13.21 -17.30
N GLY A 95 -28.80 -13.51 -16.37
CA GLY A 95 -29.41 -12.54 -15.49
C GLY A 95 -28.44 -12.02 -14.42
N PHE A 96 -28.85 -11.04 -13.64
CA PHE A 96 -28.03 -10.40 -12.60
C PHE A 96 -27.43 -11.41 -11.60
N GLN A 97 -28.24 -12.36 -11.11
CA GLN A 97 -27.79 -13.36 -10.14
C GLN A 97 -26.76 -14.31 -10.78
N GLU A 98 -27.07 -14.86 -11.96
CA GLU A 98 -26.18 -15.80 -12.68
C GLU A 98 -24.81 -15.17 -12.97
N ILE A 99 -24.78 -13.91 -13.35
CA ILE A 99 -23.52 -13.18 -13.59
C ILE A 99 -22.75 -13.02 -12.26
N ASN A 100 -23.41 -12.68 -11.16
CA ASN A 100 -22.73 -12.51 -9.89
C ASN A 100 -22.20 -13.82 -9.32
N ASP A 101 -22.94 -14.92 -9.47
CA ASP A 101 -22.51 -16.26 -9.07
C ASP A 101 -21.28 -16.68 -9.90
N TYR A 102 -21.33 -16.48 -11.23
CA TYR A 102 -20.18 -16.74 -12.11
C TYR A 102 -18.93 -15.96 -11.67
N PHE A 103 -19.04 -14.65 -11.41
CA PHE A 103 -17.90 -13.82 -11.00
C PHE A 103 -17.36 -14.23 -9.63
N TYR A 104 -18.22 -14.64 -8.71
CA TYR A 104 -17.82 -15.15 -7.40
C TYR A 104 -17.06 -16.48 -7.53
N ASP A 105 -17.60 -17.45 -8.24
CA ASP A 105 -17.04 -18.79 -8.41
C ASP A 105 -15.68 -18.78 -9.12
N HIS A 106 -15.48 -17.80 -10.03
CA HIS A 106 -14.21 -17.60 -10.74
C HIS A 106 -13.24 -16.66 -10.02
N GLY A 107 -13.51 -16.27 -8.76
CA GLY A 107 -12.63 -15.42 -7.98
C GLY A 107 -12.52 -13.97 -8.46
N LEU A 108 -13.43 -13.50 -9.31
CA LEU A 108 -13.44 -12.15 -9.90
C LEU A 108 -14.22 -11.13 -9.05
N SER A 109 -14.88 -11.57 -7.96
CA SER A 109 -15.63 -10.73 -7.04
C SER A 109 -14.95 -10.70 -5.67
N ASP A 110 -15.23 -9.67 -4.89
CA ASP A 110 -14.76 -9.48 -3.51
C ASP A 110 -15.71 -10.07 -2.45
N GLY A 111 -16.60 -10.96 -2.86
CA GLY A 111 -17.61 -11.58 -2.00
C GLY A 111 -18.93 -10.80 -1.90
N LEU A 112 -19.01 -9.64 -2.55
CA LEU A 112 -20.23 -8.82 -2.66
C LEU A 112 -20.70 -8.78 -4.13
N PRO A 113 -22.01 -8.58 -4.37
CA PRO A 113 -22.51 -8.39 -5.72
C PRO A 113 -21.75 -7.28 -6.45
N ILE A 114 -21.36 -7.55 -7.69
CA ILE A 114 -20.76 -6.56 -8.58
C ILE A 114 -21.83 -5.98 -9.51
N VAL A 115 -21.57 -4.79 -10.02
CA VAL A 115 -22.33 -4.28 -11.17
C VAL A 115 -21.78 -4.97 -12.43
N PRO A 116 -22.58 -5.75 -13.17
CA PRO A 116 -22.09 -6.40 -14.38
C PRO A 116 -21.48 -5.41 -15.38
N PRO A 117 -20.21 -5.59 -15.78
CA PRO A 117 -19.49 -4.65 -16.64
C PRO A 117 -19.88 -4.87 -18.11
N THR A 118 -21.11 -4.52 -18.46
CA THR A 118 -21.56 -4.57 -19.87
C THR A 118 -20.77 -3.58 -20.71
N ARG A 119 -20.65 -3.87 -22.01
CA ARG A 119 -19.92 -2.99 -22.95
C ARG A 119 -20.40 -1.54 -22.87
N GLU A 120 -21.71 -1.33 -22.85
CA GLU A 120 -22.33 -0.01 -22.74
C GLU A 120 -21.86 0.75 -21.49
N LYS A 121 -21.86 0.08 -20.32
CA LYS A 121 -21.41 0.70 -19.07
C LYS A 121 -19.91 1.01 -19.10
N VAL A 122 -19.09 0.13 -19.66
CA VAL A 122 -17.65 0.36 -19.81
C VAL A 122 -17.40 1.55 -20.74
N GLU A 123 -18.09 1.63 -21.87
CA GLU A 123 -18.00 2.74 -22.82
C GLU A 123 -18.43 4.08 -22.19
N ALA A 124 -19.40 4.08 -21.24
CA ALA A 124 -19.76 5.27 -20.50
C ALA A 124 -18.60 5.82 -19.67
N PHE A 125 -17.76 4.96 -19.07
CA PHE A 125 -16.54 5.38 -18.35
C PHE A 125 -15.50 5.97 -19.29
N LEU A 126 -15.31 5.36 -20.47
CA LEU A 126 -14.31 5.81 -21.45
C LEU A 126 -14.58 7.22 -21.98
N ARG A 127 -15.81 7.74 -21.87
CA ARG A 127 -16.13 9.13 -22.22
C ARG A 127 -15.50 10.15 -21.25
N PHE A 128 -15.02 9.72 -20.07
CA PHE A 128 -14.40 10.57 -19.07
C PHE A 128 -12.85 10.48 -19.08
N THR A 129 -12.27 10.01 -20.17
CA THR A 129 -10.81 10.03 -20.41
C THR A 129 -10.54 10.30 -21.87
N ASP A 130 -9.43 10.99 -22.16
CA ASP A 130 -8.95 11.21 -23.52
C ASP A 130 -7.91 10.14 -23.95
N ARG A 131 -7.71 9.12 -23.11
CA ARG A 131 -6.71 8.06 -23.34
C ARG A 131 -7.30 6.93 -24.17
N ASP A 132 -6.45 6.27 -24.94
CA ASP A 132 -6.87 5.09 -25.71
C ASP A 132 -7.25 3.93 -24.78
N PRO A 133 -8.39 3.25 -25.01
CA PRO A 133 -8.80 2.12 -24.18
C PRO A 133 -7.79 0.97 -24.11
N GLY A 134 -6.99 0.77 -25.15
CA GLY A 134 -5.91 -0.24 -25.19
C GLY A 134 -4.60 0.22 -24.57
N GLU A 135 -4.47 1.49 -24.22
CA GLU A 135 -3.25 2.02 -23.61
C GLU A 135 -2.96 1.32 -22.29
N SER A 136 -1.72 0.83 -22.13
CA SER A 136 -1.23 0.17 -20.91
C SER A 136 -0.46 1.15 -20.04
N LEU A 137 -0.80 1.19 -18.75
CA LEU A 137 -0.08 1.94 -17.72
C LEU A 137 1.11 1.17 -17.14
N GLY A 138 1.26 -0.10 -17.52
CA GLY A 138 2.29 -1.00 -17.05
C GLY A 138 1.76 -2.41 -16.82
N ALA A 139 2.67 -3.33 -16.53
CA ALA A 139 2.32 -4.69 -16.11
C ALA A 139 2.27 -4.76 -14.57
N LEU A 140 1.19 -5.31 -14.03
CA LEU A 140 1.02 -5.45 -12.58
C LEU A 140 1.42 -6.84 -12.09
N LEU A 141 2.33 -6.87 -11.16
CA LEU A 141 2.78 -8.11 -10.51
C LEU A 141 1.80 -8.51 -9.39
N PRO A 142 1.67 -9.82 -9.09
CA PRO A 142 2.48 -10.92 -9.62
C PRO A 142 2.07 -11.46 -10.99
N ASP A 143 0.82 -11.28 -11.45
CA ASP A 143 0.32 -11.91 -12.70
C ASP A 143 0.89 -11.28 -13.98
N SER A 144 1.55 -10.12 -13.89
CA SER A 144 2.08 -9.34 -15.03
C SER A 144 1.04 -8.99 -16.10
N ARG A 145 -0.24 -8.90 -15.72
CA ARG A 145 -1.28 -8.45 -16.63
C ARG A 145 -1.15 -6.97 -16.91
N ALA A 146 -1.39 -6.59 -18.16
CA ALA A 146 -1.37 -5.19 -18.57
C ALA A 146 -2.51 -4.40 -17.90
N ALA A 147 -2.16 -3.34 -17.18
CA ALA A 147 -3.10 -2.38 -16.62
C ALA A 147 -3.58 -1.42 -17.71
N THR A 148 -4.63 -1.80 -18.45
CA THR A 148 -5.15 -0.99 -19.56
C THR A 148 -6.25 -0.04 -19.08
N ILE A 149 -6.47 1.05 -19.84
CA ILE A 149 -7.59 1.98 -19.62
C ILE A 149 -8.93 1.22 -19.68
N TRP A 150 -9.05 0.23 -20.58
CA TRP A 150 -10.22 -0.65 -20.64
C TRP A 150 -10.43 -1.43 -19.33
N SER A 151 -9.39 -2.09 -18.82
CA SER A 151 -9.49 -2.86 -17.56
C SER A 151 -9.83 -1.99 -16.35
N ILE A 152 -9.39 -0.72 -16.35
CA ILE A 152 -9.77 0.27 -15.32
C ILE A 152 -11.27 0.54 -15.39
N ALA A 153 -11.81 0.81 -16.58
CA ALA A 153 -13.24 1.04 -16.75
C ALA A 153 -14.07 -0.18 -16.34
N VAL A 154 -13.66 -1.40 -16.73
CA VAL A 154 -14.33 -2.66 -16.35
C VAL A 154 -14.42 -2.79 -14.82
N ASN A 155 -13.30 -2.66 -14.12
CA ASN A 155 -13.28 -2.79 -12.66
C ASN A 155 -13.96 -1.61 -11.96
N GLY A 156 -13.96 -0.42 -12.56
CA GLY A 156 -14.72 0.74 -12.11
C GLY A 156 -16.23 0.48 -12.12
N VAL A 157 -16.75 -0.10 -13.21
CA VAL A 157 -18.16 -0.54 -13.28
C VAL A 157 -18.44 -1.58 -12.21
N MET A 158 -17.61 -2.63 -12.11
CA MET A 158 -17.79 -3.72 -11.14
C MET A 158 -17.85 -3.21 -9.70
N ALA A 159 -17.03 -2.22 -9.36
CA ALA A 159 -17.00 -1.59 -8.04
C ALA A 159 -18.24 -0.73 -7.72
N GLY A 160 -19.08 -0.42 -8.70
CA GLY A 160 -20.20 0.51 -8.56
C GLY A 160 -19.79 1.99 -8.60
N CYS A 161 -18.62 2.29 -9.16
CA CYS A 161 -18.20 3.65 -9.43
C CYS A 161 -19.14 4.32 -10.43
N ARG A 162 -19.17 5.66 -10.41
CA ARG A 162 -19.81 6.44 -11.47
C ARG A 162 -18.81 6.72 -12.58
N PRO A 163 -19.25 6.90 -13.85
CA PRO A 163 -18.37 7.17 -14.98
C PRO A 163 -17.43 8.36 -14.76
N GLU A 164 -17.89 9.42 -14.13
CA GLU A 164 -17.12 10.63 -13.86
C GLU A 164 -15.94 10.41 -12.87
N TYR A 165 -15.86 9.26 -12.20
CA TYR A 165 -14.72 8.91 -11.35
C TYR A 165 -13.52 8.40 -12.17
N MET A 166 -13.69 8.12 -13.46
CA MET A 166 -12.65 7.54 -14.34
C MET A 166 -11.29 8.23 -14.22
N PRO A 167 -11.17 9.58 -14.18
CA PRO A 167 -9.88 10.24 -14.02
C PRO A 167 -9.16 9.89 -12.71
N VAL A 168 -9.93 9.71 -11.62
CA VAL A 168 -9.39 9.28 -10.32
C VAL A 168 -8.90 7.84 -10.40
N LEU A 169 -9.69 6.94 -11.03
CA LEU A 169 -9.34 5.53 -11.20
C LEU A 169 -8.05 5.39 -12.01
N VAL A 170 -7.89 6.16 -13.09
CA VAL A 170 -6.67 6.18 -13.91
C VAL A 170 -5.46 6.59 -13.07
N ALA A 171 -5.55 7.69 -12.32
CA ALA A 171 -4.47 8.17 -11.46
C ALA A 171 -4.09 7.14 -10.37
N LEU A 172 -5.07 6.43 -9.82
CA LEU A 172 -4.83 5.34 -8.86
C LEU A 172 -4.04 4.19 -9.48
N ILE A 173 -4.34 3.82 -10.72
CA ILE A 173 -3.60 2.73 -11.38
C ILE A 173 -2.23 3.20 -11.86
N GLU A 174 -2.06 4.47 -12.27
CA GLU A 174 -0.74 5.06 -12.47
C GLU A 174 0.12 4.99 -11.19
N ALA A 175 -0.49 5.21 -10.02
CA ALA A 175 0.20 5.08 -8.75
C ALA A 175 0.48 3.62 -8.37
N MET A 176 -0.47 2.69 -8.63
CA MET A 176 -0.29 1.25 -8.41
C MET A 176 0.83 0.66 -9.25
N ALA A 177 0.95 1.11 -10.51
CA ALA A 177 1.97 0.66 -11.45
C ALA A 177 3.34 1.30 -11.22
N ASP A 178 3.44 2.32 -10.36
CA ASP A 178 4.72 2.94 -10.03
C ASP A 178 5.61 1.95 -9.25
N PRO A 179 6.84 1.68 -9.71
CA PRO A 179 7.75 0.75 -9.03
C PRO A 179 8.01 1.09 -7.55
N ALA A 180 7.96 2.38 -7.18
CA ALA A 180 8.15 2.80 -5.80
C ALA A 180 7.03 2.30 -4.87
N TYR A 181 5.80 2.14 -5.38
CA TYR A 181 4.71 1.56 -4.59
C TYR A 181 4.91 0.06 -4.33
N GLY A 182 5.54 -0.67 -5.23
CA GLY A 182 5.81 -2.10 -5.08
C GLY A 182 4.52 -2.91 -4.96
N VAL A 183 3.68 -2.89 -6.00
CA VAL A 183 2.38 -3.61 -6.02
C VAL A 183 2.52 -5.09 -5.68
N GLU A 184 3.62 -5.71 -6.07
CA GLU A 184 3.96 -7.12 -5.79
C GLU A 184 4.03 -7.50 -4.31
N HIS A 185 4.07 -6.53 -3.43
CA HIS A 185 4.05 -6.73 -1.97
C HIS A 185 2.65 -6.60 -1.36
N SER A 186 1.61 -6.44 -2.17
CA SER A 186 0.23 -6.26 -1.66
C SER A 186 -0.34 -7.49 -0.95
N GLY A 187 0.19 -8.69 -1.24
CA GLY A 187 -0.20 -9.93 -0.57
C GLY A 187 0.74 -10.35 0.56
N ASN A 188 1.40 -9.42 1.24
CA ASN A 188 2.38 -9.72 2.29
C ASN A 188 1.73 -10.28 3.58
N THR A 189 2.53 -11.00 4.39
CA THR A 189 2.07 -11.66 5.61
C THR A 189 1.58 -10.71 6.72
N PRO A 190 2.12 -9.48 6.89
CA PRO A 190 1.51 -8.50 7.78
C PRO A 190 0.10 -8.09 7.40
N GLY A 191 -0.33 -8.36 6.16
CA GLY A 191 -1.67 -8.00 5.68
C GLY A 191 -1.88 -6.51 5.52
N GLY A 192 -0.85 -5.81 5.05
CA GLY A 192 -0.93 -4.37 4.82
C GLY A 192 -1.95 -4.03 3.73
N GLU A 193 -2.79 -3.04 4.01
CA GLU A 193 -3.76 -2.51 3.07
C GLU A 193 -3.42 -1.09 2.67
N THR A 194 -3.82 -0.70 1.47
CA THR A 194 -3.59 0.64 0.93
C THR A 194 -4.65 1.61 1.42
N LEU A 195 -4.19 2.71 2.01
CA LEU A 195 -5.03 3.87 2.24
C LEU A 195 -4.83 4.85 1.09
N ILE A 196 -5.95 5.37 0.58
CA ILE A 196 -5.99 6.35 -0.51
C ILE A 196 -6.35 7.69 0.09
N ILE A 197 -5.55 8.73 -0.20
CA ILE A 197 -5.85 10.12 0.17
C ILE A 197 -6.08 10.91 -1.12
N VAL A 198 -7.18 11.65 -1.17
CA VAL A 198 -7.55 12.50 -2.31
C VAL A 198 -7.38 13.96 -1.92
N ASN A 199 -6.74 14.74 -2.80
CA ASN A 199 -6.55 16.18 -2.66
C ASN A 199 -7.04 16.94 -3.88
N GLY A 200 -7.29 18.23 -3.71
CA GLY A 200 -7.60 19.19 -4.76
C GLY A 200 -9.09 19.37 -5.06
N PRO A 201 -9.42 20.17 -6.08
CA PRO A 201 -10.79 20.53 -6.44
C PRO A 201 -11.71 19.33 -6.72
N VAL A 202 -11.15 18.20 -7.15
CA VAL A 202 -11.88 16.95 -7.42
C VAL A 202 -12.70 16.48 -6.22
N ILE A 203 -12.28 16.81 -5.00
CA ILE A 203 -13.01 16.47 -3.77
C ILE A 203 -14.44 16.99 -3.83
N LYS A 204 -14.61 18.29 -4.13
CA LYS A 204 -15.93 18.92 -4.23
C LYS A 204 -16.63 18.57 -5.54
N GLN A 205 -15.90 18.48 -6.63
CA GLN A 205 -16.45 18.17 -7.95
C GLN A 205 -17.15 16.80 -7.98
N LEU A 206 -16.57 15.81 -7.29
CA LEU A 206 -17.12 14.45 -7.25
C LEU A 206 -17.88 14.12 -5.95
N GLY A 207 -17.98 15.06 -5.02
CA GLY A 207 -18.76 14.93 -3.78
C GLY A 207 -18.12 13.95 -2.77
N PHE A 208 -16.79 13.95 -2.64
CA PHE A 208 -16.13 13.19 -1.58
C PHE A 208 -16.49 13.72 -0.19
N ASN A 209 -16.74 12.83 0.74
CA ASN A 209 -16.80 13.16 2.15
C ASN A 209 -15.39 13.32 2.72
N TYR A 210 -15.14 14.43 3.40
CA TYR A 210 -13.92 14.76 4.14
C TYR A 210 -14.20 15.18 5.59
N THR A 211 -15.41 14.90 6.07
CA THR A 211 -15.88 15.26 7.40
C THR A 211 -16.19 14.01 8.24
N GLN A 212 -17.21 14.03 9.05
CA GLN A 212 -17.58 12.92 9.93
C GLN A 212 -17.68 11.58 9.17
N GLY A 213 -17.08 10.55 9.74
CA GLY A 213 -17.15 9.19 9.17
C GLY A 213 -16.31 8.99 7.93
N VAL A 214 -15.25 9.79 7.71
CA VAL A 214 -14.39 9.73 6.50
C VAL A 214 -13.84 8.33 6.18
N MET A 215 -13.64 7.48 7.19
CA MET A 215 -13.19 6.09 7.02
C MET A 215 -14.33 5.07 7.02
N ARG A 216 -15.58 5.51 7.07
CA ARG A 216 -16.73 4.62 6.94
C ARG A 216 -17.20 4.52 5.49
N ASP A 217 -17.75 3.39 5.15
CA ASP A 217 -18.56 3.21 3.95
C ASP A 217 -19.86 4.05 4.04
N GLY A 218 -20.52 4.27 2.89
CA GLY A 218 -21.78 5.01 2.78
C GLY A 218 -21.70 6.26 1.89
N PHE A 219 -20.53 6.85 1.72
CA PHE A 219 -20.32 7.95 0.78
C PHE A 219 -19.82 7.38 -0.55
N ARG A 220 -20.61 7.55 -1.61
CA ARG A 220 -20.41 6.83 -2.87
C ARG A 220 -19.02 6.96 -3.45
N PRO A 221 -18.40 8.15 -3.65
CA PRO A 221 -17.07 8.24 -4.22
C PRO A 221 -16.01 7.60 -3.31
N ASN A 222 -16.08 7.87 -1.99
CA ASN A 222 -15.14 7.30 -1.03
C ASN A 222 -15.17 5.77 -1.04
N THR A 223 -16.38 5.19 -0.97
CA THR A 223 -16.56 3.73 -0.86
C THR A 223 -16.30 3.01 -2.18
N ALA A 224 -16.89 3.51 -3.30
CA ALA A 224 -16.77 2.83 -4.58
C ALA A 224 -15.33 2.85 -5.11
N ILE A 225 -14.59 3.95 -4.93
CA ILE A 225 -13.19 4.07 -5.34
C ILE A 225 -12.29 3.19 -4.45
N GLY A 226 -12.54 3.13 -3.15
CA GLY A 226 -11.83 2.20 -2.27
C GLY A 226 -12.09 0.73 -2.62
N ARG A 227 -13.34 0.37 -2.97
CA ARG A 227 -13.69 -0.96 -3.46
C ARG A 227 -13.02 -1.28 -4.80
N PHE A 228 -12.98 -0.31 -5.72
CA PHE A 228 -12.30 -0.45 -7.01
C PHE A 228 -10.84 -0.88 -6.82
N TRP A 229 -10.11 -0.27 -5.88
CA TRP A 229 -8.72 -0.63 -5.59
C TRP A 229 -8.55 -2.12 -5.29
N ARG A 230 -9.39 -2.69 -4.42
CA ARG A 230 -9.32 -4.12 -4.05
C ARG A 230 -9.73 -5.04 -5.19
N LEU A 231 -10.76 -4.68 -5.95
CA LEU A 231 -11.15 -5.46 -7.13
C LEU A 231 -10.05 -5.44 -8.19
N TYR A 232 -9.39 -4.31 -8.40
CA TYR A 232 -8.31 -4.21 -9.36
C TYR A 232 -7.07 -5.02 -8.96
N LEU A 233 -6.68 -4.98 -7.69
CA LEU A 233 -5.63 -5.85 -7.15
C LEU A 233 -5.94 -7.33 -7.36
N ARG A 234 -7.21 -7.71 -7.19
CA ARG A 234 -7.67 -9.09 -7.39
C ARG A 234 -7.66 -9.49 -8.87
N ASN A 235 -8.30 -8.70 -9.71
CA ASN A 235 -8.65 -9.09 -11.07
C ASN A 235 -7.53 -8.84 -12.09
N VAL A 236 -6.66 -7.86 -11.83
CA VAL A 236 -5.59 -7.47 -12.75
C VAL A 236 -4.21 -7.79 -12.18
N ALA A 237 -3.90 -7.42 -10.94
CA ALA A 237 -2.64 -7.80 -10.33
C ALA A 237 -2.61 -9.27 -9.90
N GLY A 238 -3.76 -9.90 -9.64
CA GLY A 238 -3.88 -11.33 -9.37
C GLY A 238 -3.78 -11.71 -7.89
N PHE A 239 -4.04 -10.79 -6.94
CA PHE A 239 -3.98 -11.10 -5.50
C PHE A 239 -5.23 -11.83 -5.03
N LEU A 240 -5.12 -13.15 -4.91
CA LEU A 240 -6.20 -14.03 -4.44
C LEU A 240 -5.87 -14.63 -3.06
N PRO A 241 -6.81 -14.59 -2.10
CA PRO A 241 -6.65 -15.29 -0.82
C PRO A 241 -6.31 -16.76 -1.00
N HIS A 242 -5.49 -17.30 -0.09
CA HIS A 242 -4.98 -18.67 -0.10
C HIS A 242 -4.01 -19.01 -1.24
N GLN A 243 -3.90 -18.19 -2.28
CA GLN A 243 -2.96 -18.39 -3.39
C GLN A 243 -1.71 -17.54 -3.18
N ASN A 244 -1.78 -16.25 -3.41
CA ASN A 244 -0.68 -15.29 -3.35
C ASN A 244 -0.94 -14.09 -2.43
N ASP A 245 -2.17 -13.88 -1.96
CA ASP A 245 -2.44 -13.01 -0.81
C ASP A 245 -2.25 -13.82 0.48
N LYS A 246 -1.18 -13.53 1.21
CA LYS A 246 -0.73 -14.24 2.41
C LYS A 246 -1.00 -13.48 3.71
N ALA A 247 -1.86 -12.49 3.68
CA ALA A 247 -2.24 -11.72 4.85
C ALA A 247 -2.71 -12.63 6.00
N THR A 248 -2.05 -12.54 7.16
CA THR A 248 -2.41 -13.36 8.33
C THR A 248 -3.82 -13.05 8.83
N PHE A 249 -4.13 -11.77 9.00
CA PHE A 249 -5.49 -11.29 9.33
C PHE A 249 -6.07 -10.46 8.18
N GLY A 250 -5.24 -9.61 7.57
CA GLY A 250 -5.63 -8.63 6.56
C GLY A 250 -6.28 -7.40 7.17
N ASN A 251 -5.97 -6.24 6.61
CA ASN A 251 -6.68 -5.01 6.89
C ASN A 251 -7.66 -4.72 5.75
N THR A 252 -8.66 -3.90 6.01
CA THR A 252 -9.60 -3.48 4.98
C THR A 252 -10.00 -2.02 5.20
N TRP A 253 -9.37 -1.12 4.46
CA TRP A 253 -9.79 0.28 4.35
C TRP A 253 -10.37 0.50 2.96
N ARG A 254 -11.56 -0.05 2.71
CA ARG A 254 -12.25 0.02 1.42
C ARG A 254 -12.83 1.41 1.15
N VAL A 255 -12.04 2.44 1.46
CA VAL A 255 -12.44 3.83 1.27
C VAL A 255 -11.26 4.65 0.74
N ALA A 256 -11.56 5.65 -0.08
CA ALA A 256 -10.65 6.73 -0.38
C ALA A 256 -11.02 7.91 0.54
N ILE A 257 -10.10 8.34 1.40
CA ILE A 257 -10.32 9.49 2.26
C ILE A 257 -9.99 10.77 1.49
N ALA A 258 -10.70 11.85 1.78
CA ALA A 258 -10.40 13.16 1.24
C ALA A 258 -9.92 14.10 2.35
N GLU A 259 -8.97 14.96 2.04
CA GLU A 259 -8.43 15.94 3.00
C GLU A 259 -9.31 17.18 3.07
N ASN A 260 -9.43 17.78 4.25
CA ASN A 260 -10.23 19.00 4.46
C ASN A 260 -9.43 20.24 4.05
N GLU A 261 -9.35 20.50 2.76
CA GLU A 261 -8.59 21.63 2.21
C GLU A 261 -9.22 23.00 2.52
N ASP A 262 -10.50 23.06 2.85
CA ASP A 262 -11.14 24.31 3.30
C ASP A 262 -10.53 24.76 4.63
N LEU A 263 -10.35 23.83 5.56
CA LEU A 263 -9.67 24.13 6.81
C LEU A 263 -8.19 24.40 6.59
N LEU A 264 -7.49 23.60 5.81
CA LEU A 264 -6.07 23.81 5.52
C LEU A 264 -5.80 25.22 5.00
N LYS A 265 -6.62 25.68 4.05
CA LYS A 265 -6.55 27.06 3.55
C LYS A 265 -6.80 28.09 4.65
N LYS A 266 -7.79 27.85 5.53
CA LYS A 266 -8.11 28.75 6.65
C LYS A 266 -6.95 28.91 7.64
N ILE A 267 -6.24 27.79 7.95
CA ILE A 267 -5.16 27.79 8.92
C ILE A 267 -3.77 27.99 8.32
N GLY A 268 -3.69 28.16 6.99
CA GLY A 268 -2.42 28.36 6.27
C GLY A 268 -1.52 27.14 6.17
N TRP A 269 -2.08 25.92 6.28
CA TRP A 269 -1.34 24.68 6.12
C TRP A 269 -1.41 24.16 4.69
N GLU A 270 -0.32 23.56 4.22
CA GLU A 270 -0.27 22.85 2.95
C GLU A 270 -0.99 21.49 3.05
N ALA A 271 -1.54 21.02 1.93
CA ALA A 271 -2.16 19.71 1.83
C ALA A 271 -1.10 18.57 1.85
N ASN A 272 -1.56 17.33 2.10
CA ASN A 272 -0.69 16.14 2.06
C ASN A 272 0.05 16.01 0.73
N SER A 273 -0.58 16.35 -0.38
CA SER A 273 0.01 16.31 -1.72
C SER A 273 1.24 17.20 -1.90
N ALA A 274 1.40 18.25 -1.08
CA ALA A 274 2.58 19.11 -1.11
C ALA A 274 3.88 18.37 -0.75
N ASP A 275 3.81 17.32 0.07
CA ASP A 275 4.96 16.45 0.39
C ASP A 275 5.51 15.73 -0.84
N PHE A 276 4.71 15.62 -1.91
CA PHE A 276 5.03 14.99 -3.19
C PHE A 276 5.28 15.99 -4.31
N GLY A 277 5.40 17.28 -3.96
CA GLY A 277 5.73 18.36 -4.92
C GLY A 277 4.54 18.89 -5.72
N PHE A 278 3.30 18.60 -5.33
CA PHE A 278 2.13 19.17 -5.98
C PHE A 278 1.78 20.54 -5.43
N ALA A 279 1.30 21.40 -6.31
CA ALA A 279 0.90 22.76 -5.96
C ALA A 279 -0.53 22.79 -5.36
N PRO A 280 -0.86 23.84 -4.58
CA PRO A 280 -2.23 24.09 -4.18
C PRO A 280 -3.17 24.16 -5.39
N GLY A 281 -4.28 23.43 -5.34
CA GLY A 281 -5.24 23.33 -6.44
C GLY A 281 -4.98 22.20 -7.43
N ASP A 282 -3.88 21.46 -7.30
CA ASP A 282 -3.70 20.21 -8.04
C ASP A 282 -4.61 19.12 -7.48
N SER A 283 -5.39 18.50 -8.33
CA SER A 283 -6.13 17.28 -7.96
C SER A 283 -5.20 16.08 -8.00
N THR A 284 -5.10 15.34 -6.87
CA THR A 284 -4.16 14.22 -6.74
C THR A 284 -4.76 13.06 -5.96
N VAL A 285 -4.20 11.88 -6.18
CA VAL A 285 -4.30 10.72 -5.30
C VAL A 285 -2.95 10.43 -4.68
N THR A 286 -2.92 10.16 -3.38
CA THR A 286 -1.75 9.62 -2.68
C THR A 286 -2.11 8.25 -2.14
N ILE A 287 -1.27 7.26 -2.37
CA ILE A 287 -1.44 5.90 -1.88
C ILE A 287 -0.26 5.49 -1.01
N ALA A 288 -0.54 4.79 0.07
CA ALA A 288 0.49 4.16 0.90
C ALA A 288 -0.08 2.92 1.59
N ARG A 289 0.77 1.93 1.85
CA ARG A 289 0.37 0.66 2.47
C ARG A 289 0.63 0.69 3.96
N TYR A 290 -0.39 0.35 4.75
CA TYR A 290 -0.31 0.34 6.21
C TYR A 290 -0.72 -1.03 6.77
N THR A 291 -0.05 -1.47 7.83
CA THR A 291 -0.27 -2.77 8.49
C THR A 291 -1.25 -2.70 9.65
N GLY A 292 -1.71 -1.51 9.98
CA GLY A 292 -2.65 -1.26 11.06
C GLY A 292 -2.71 0.21 11.40
N GLY A 293 -3.52 0.55 12.38
CA GLY A 293 -3.61 1.92 12.88
C GLY A 293 -4.25 1.96 14.27
N ASN A 294 -4.03 3.06 14.97
CA ASN A 294 -4.58 3.30 16.29
C ASN A 294 -5.29 4.65 16.36
N HIS A 295 -6.54 4.63 16.86
CA HIS A 295 -7.36 5.79 17.10
C HIS A 295 -7.19 6.28 18.53
N ILE A 296 -6.84 7.54 18.71
CA ILE A 296 -6.81 8.21 19.99
C ILE A 296 -7.87 9.31 20.00
N SER A 297 -8.83 9.17 20.89
CA SER A 297 -9.92 10.13 21.09
C SER A 297 -9.62 11.08 22.25
N SER A 298 -10.38 12.17 22.28
CA SER A 298 -10.33 13.15 23.39
C SER A 298 -8.96 13.77 23.61
N VAL A 299 -8.15 13.90 22.56
CA VAL A 299 -6.90 14.64 22.60
C VAL A 299 -7.24 16.11 22.78
N SER A 300 -6.86 16.66 23.92
CA SER A 300 -7.17 18.04 24.27
C SER A 300 -6.00 18.70 25.01
N GLY A 301 -5.97 20.01 24.94
CA GLY A 301 -4.97 20.84 25.61
C GLY A 301 -4.92 22.22 24.95
N ALA A 302 -4.87 23.26 25.76
CA ALA A 302 -4.79 24.63 25.28
C ALA A 302 -3.36 25.03 24.87
N THR A 303 -2.36 24.29 25.33
CA THR A 303 -0.94 24.57 25.09
C THR A 303 -0.24 23.36 24.51
N PRO A 304 0.93 23.57 23.84
CA PRO A 304 1.73 22.45 23.33
C PRO A 304 2.08 21.41 24.41
N GLU A 305 2.44 21.88 25.63
CA GLU A 305 2.84 21.03 26.76
C GLU A 305 1.71 20.11 27.21
N SER A 306 0.47 20.57 27.10
CA SER A 306 -0.71 19.78 27.52
C SER A 306 -1.23 18.84 26.45
N MET A 307 -1.07 19.14 25.16
CA MET A 307 -1.63 18.34 24.05
C MET A 307 -0.59 17.45 23.39
N MET A 308 0.59 17.96 23.08
CA MET A 308 1.57 17.25 22.26
C MET A 308 2.05 15.91 22.83
N PRO A 309 2.14 15.69 24.15
CA PRO A 309 2.49 14.37 24.70
C PRO A 309 1.57 13.24 24.21
N TYR A 310 0.28 13.51 24.02
CA TYR A 310 -0.66 12.51 23.47
C TYR A 310 -0.35 12.14 22.02
N LEU A 311 0.12 13.10 21.21
CA LEU A 311 0.48 12.86 19.82
C LEU A 311 1.81 12.09 19.73
N TYR A 312 2.79 12.41 20.59
CA TYR A 312 4.06 11.68 20.66
C TYR A 312 3.83 10.23 21.08
N ASP A 313 3.05 10.02 22.14
CA ASP A 313 2.70 8.69 22.63
C ASP A 313 1.91 7.87 21.60
N ALA A 314 0.98 8.52 20.88
CA ALA A 314 0.24 7.88 19.80
C ALA A 314 1.17 7.28 18.73
N VAL A 315 2.17 8.03 18.32
CA VAL A 315 3.17 7.58 17.34
C VAL A 315 4.05 6.48 17.94
N ILE A 316 4.56 6.67 19.16
CA ILE A 316 5.45 5.70 19.81
C ILE A 316 4.76 4.33 19.97
N ARG A 317 3.52 4.29 20.45
CA ARG A 317 2.79 3.04 20.70
C ARG A 317 2.37 2.30 19.45
N GLN A 318 2.37 2.98 18.29
CA GLN A 318 1.99 2.36 17.01
C GLN A 318 3.10 1.46 16.47
N TYR A 319 4.37 1.65 16.88
CA TYR A 319 5.52 0.99 16.28
C TYR A 319 6.15 -0.05 17.18
N SER A 320 6.43 -1.23 16.60
CA SER A 320 7.23 -2.30 17.19
C SER A 320 8.17 -2.87 16.11
N TRP A 321 7.83 -3.98 15.48
CA TRP A 321 8.67 -4.61 14.45
C TRP A 321 8.91 -3.71 13.22
N GLN A 322 8.02 -2.75 12.93
CA GLN A 322 8.19 -1.82 11.80
C GLN A 322 9.44 -0.94 11.94
N LEU A 323 10.06 -0.86 13.13
CA LEU A 323 11.33 -0.16 13.33
C LEU A 323 12.46 -0.75 12.49
N MET A 324 12.35 -2.00 12.02
CA MET A 324 13.25 -2.57 11.01
C MET A 324 13.27 -1.79 9.69
N PHE A 325 12.26 -0.97 9.42
CA PHE A 325 12.21 -0.06 8.28
C PHE A 325 12.86 1.30 8.57
N THR A 326 13.20 1.55 9.80
CA THR A 326 14.03 2.70 10.21
C THR A 326 15.51 2.32 10.21
N VAL A 327 15.86 1.25 10.91
CA VAL A 327 17.20 0.66 10.92
C VAL A 327 17.05 -0.85 10.74
N GLY A 328 17.62 -1.42 9.68
CA GLY A 328 17.50 -2.85 9.40
C GLY A 328 17.24 -3.15 7.92
N GLN A 329 16.24 -3.95 7.63
CA GLN A 329 15.96 -4.39 6.25
C GLN A 329 15.60 -3.26 5.29
N GLY A 330 14.98 -2.19 5.79
CA GLY A 330 14.52 -1.08 4.98
C GLY A 330 15.02 0.26 5.50
N MET A 331 16.33 0.44 5.59
CA MET A 331 16.98 1.65 6.11
C MET A 331 16.29 2.94 5.68
N GLY A 332 15.69 3.67 6.63
CA GLY A 332 15.05 4.97 6.43
C GLY A 332 13.76 4.95 5.59
N THR A 333 13.10 3.80 5.47
CA THR A 333 11.90 3.66 4.62
C THR A 333 10.57 3.83 5.35
N LEU A 334 10.58 4.00 6.67
CA LEU A 334 9.37 4.18 7.45
C LEU A 334 8.69 5.53 7.16
N ARG A 335 7.39 5.52 6.85
CA ARG A 335 6.56 6.69 6.54
C ARG A 335 5.25 6.68 7.33
N PRO A 336 5.30 7.01 8.63
CA PRO A 336 4.10 7.09 9.46
C PRO A 336 3.10 8.11 8.91
N LEU A 337 1.80 7.77 8.95
CA LEU A 337 0.75 8.73 8.67
C LEU A 337 -0.05 9.03 9.93
N MET A 338 -0.23 10.30 10.23
CA MET A 338 -1.16 10.78 11.25
C MET A 338 -2.30 11.53 10.59
N LEU A 339 -3.52 11.05 10.79
CA LEU A 339 -4.73 11.83 10.50
C LEU A 339 -5.05 12.69 11.72
N LEU A 340 -5.27 13.96 11.47
CA LEU A 340 -5.68 14.94 12.49
C LEU A 340 -7.13 15.32 12.22
N SER A 341 -7.96 15.28 13.26
CA SER A 341 -9.26 15.94 13.14
C SER A 341 -9.09 17.45 12.99
N PRO A 342 -10.03 18.14 12.33
CA PRO A 342 -9.92 19.56 12.06
C PRO A 342 -9.64 20.44 13.28
N ILE A 343 -10.28 20.15 14.40
CA ILE A 343 -10.10 20.92 15.65
C ILE A 343 -8.67 20.80 16.21
N ILE A 344 -8.02 19.64 16.07
CA ILE A 344 -6.62 19.45 16.48
C ILE A 344 -5.68 20.28 15.60
N ALA A 345 -5.88 20.21 14.28
CA ALA A 345 -5.07 20.99 13.34
C ALA A 345 -5.24 22.51 13.58
N GLU A 346 -6.47 22.96 13.77
CA GLU A 346 -6.78 24.36 14.06
C GLU A 346 -6.16 24.83 15.39
N THR A 347 -6.19 24.01 16.43
CA THR A 347 -5.56 24.29 17.72
C THR A 347 -4.03 24.45 17.58
N ILE A 348 -3.39 23.50 16.89
CA ILE A 348 -1.93 23.53 16.66
C ILE A 348 -1.54 24.76 15.81
N ALA A 349 -2.30 25.06 14.76
CA ALA A 349 -2.09 26.26 13.96
C ALA A 349 -2.29 27.55 14.77
N GLY A 350 -3.23 27.54 15.71
CA GLY A 350 -3.46 28.64 16.66
C GLY A 350 -2.26 28.96 17.55
N TRP A 351 -1.34 28.01 17.76
CA TRP A 351 -0.05 28.26 18.44
C TRP A 351 1.01 28.90 17.51
N GLY A 352 0.65 29.17 16.25
CA GLY A 352 1.57 29.67 15.24
C GLY A 352 2.42 28.58 14.58
N TRP A 353 2.07 27.30 14.75
CA TRP A 353 2.83 26.19 14.17
C TRP A 353 2.32 25.83 12.77
N SER A 354 3.27 25.75 11.84
CA SER A 354 3.03 25.16 10.52
C SER A 354 2.96 23.63 10.61
N ARG A 355 2.48 23.01 9.53
CA ARG A 355 2.54 21.56 9.33
C ARG A 355 3.97 21.01 9.45
N ARG A 356 4.97 21.77 8.97
CA ARG A 356 6.41 21.45 9.10
C ARG A 356 6.88 21.50 10.55
N ASP A 357 6.40 22.46 11.32
CA ASP A 357 6.72 22.55 12.75
C ASP A 357 6.19 21.35 13.52
N LEU A 358 4.96 20.91 13.24
CA LEU A 358 4.40 19.69 13.83
C LEU A 358 5.25 18.46 13.51
N LYS A 359 5.66 18.26 12.24
CA LYS A 359 6.55 17.15 11.83
C LYS A 359 7.87 17.20 12.58
N ARG A 360 8.45 18.38 12.73
CA ARG A 360 9.69 18.58 13.48
C ARG A 360 9.51 18.20 14.94
N ARG A 361 8.43 18.63 15.59
CA ARG A 361 8.14 18.29 16.98
C ARG A 361 7.91 16.79 17.18
N LEU A 362 7.22 16.13 16.26
CA LEU A 362 7.09 14.67 16.28
C LEU A 362 8.46 14.00 16.20
N PHE A 363 9.34 14.44 15.33
CA PHE A 363 10.70 13.90 15.20
C PHE A 363 11.55 14.13 16.45
N GLU A 364 11.46 15.31 17.07
CA GLU A 364 12.22 15.70 18.26
C GLU A 364 11.77 14.95 19.52
N HIS A 365 10.48 14.61 19.64
CA HIS A 365 9.90 14.13 20.89
C HIS A 365 9.26 12.73 20.83
N ALA A 366 8.82 12.25 19.68
CA ALA A 366 8.36 10.86 19.53
C ALA A 366 9.57 9.92 19.44
N ARG A 367 10.18 9.64 20.57
CA ARG A 367 11.43 8.88 20.69
C ARG A 367 11.29 7.76 21.72
N ILE A 368 12.08 6.71 21.55
CA ILE A 368 12.17 5.60 22.49
C ILE A 368 13.63 5.41 22.94
N PRO A 369 13.88 4.78 24.11
CA PRO A 369 15.24 4.47 24.55
C PRO A 369 15.97 3.58 23.52
N ALA A 370 17.26 3.86 23.27
CA ALA A 370 18.06 3.09 22.33
C ALA A 370 18.07 1.60 22.65
N ARG A 371 18.18 1.22 23.95
CA ARG A 371 18.10 -0.19 24.39
C ARG A 371 16.80 -0.87 23.96
N GLU A 372 15.69 -0.15 23.97
CA GLU A 372 14.39 -0.69 23.56
C GLU A 372 14.30 -0.84 22.04
N PHE A 373 14.79 0.15 21.30
CA PHE A 373 14.89 0.10 19.84
C PHE A 373 15.73 -1.12 19.40
N GLU A 374 16.92 -1.29 19.96
CA GLU A 374 17.83 -2.41 19.66
C GLU A 374 17.26 -3.76 20.09
N ARG A 375 16.55 -3.81 21.24
CA ARG A 375 15.84 -5.01 21.67
C ARG A 375 14.80 -5.45 20.64
N ILE A 376 13.98 -4.50 20.15
CA ILE A 376 12.96 -4.77 19.13
C ILE A 376 13.63 -5.30 17.85
N LEU A 377 14.70 -4.66 17.38
CA LEU A 377 15.43 -5.10 16.19
C LEU A 377 15.94 -6.53 16.35
N ARG A 378 16.61 -6.83 17.46
CA ARG A 378 17.19 -8.14 17.75
C ARG A 378 16.12 -9.23 17.84
N ASP A 379 15.10 -9.00 18.63
CA ASP A 379 14.06 -10.00 18.92
C ASP A 379 13.24 -10.31 17.67
N TRP A 380 12.99 -9.28 16.85
CA TRP A 380 12.12 -9.40 15.70
C TRP A 380 12.81 -10.01 14.48
N THR A 381 14.05 -9.65 14.23
CA THR A 381 14.77 -10.08 13.03
C THR A 381 15.38 -11.48 13.16
N GLN A 382 15.35 -12.08 14.33
CA GLN A 382 16.02 -13.34 14.68
C GLN A 382 17.53 -13.36 14.32
N LYS A 383 18.10 -12.19 14.03
CA LYS A 383 19.51 -11.97 13.78
C LYS A 383 19.94 -10.70 14.51
N PRO A 384 20.75 -10.79 15.53
CA PRO A 384 21.20 -9.63 16.33
C PRO A 384 22.30 -8.87 15.59
N THR A 385 22.03 -8.39 14.38
CA THR A 385 23.09 -7.86 13.51
C THR A 385 23.04 -6.36 13.33
N TRP A 386 21.98 -5.67 13.79
CA TRP A 386 21.92 -4.21 13.69
C TRP A 386 22.09 -3.57 15.06
N ASN A 387 23.22 -2.90 15.22
CA ASN A 387 23.56 -2.10 16.38
C ASN A 387 23.60 -0.62 15.97
N LEU A 388 22.87 0.24 16.65
CA LEU A 388 22.76 1.65 16.28
C LEU A 388 24.11 2.36 16.24
N ALA A 389 25.03 2.03 17.17
CA ALA A 389 26.36 2.61 17.22
C ALA A 389 27.20 2.24 16.00
N GLU A 390 27.19 0.96 15.59
CA GLU A 390 27.93 0.47 14.43
C GLU A 390 27.38 1.04 13.13
N GLU A 391 26.05 1.07 13.00
CA GLU A 391 25.38 1.60 11.81
C GLU A 391 25.63 3.11 11.65
N ALA A 392 25.61 3.87 12.76
CA ALA A 392 25.87 5.32 12.75
C ALA A 392 27.35 5.61 12.47
N ARG A 393 28.31 4.86 13.09
CA ARG A 393 29.75 5.02 12.81
C ARG A 393 30.10 4.69 11.34
N ALA A 394 29.42 3.72 10.78
CA ALA A 394 29.58 3.35 9.37
C ALA A 394 28.88 4.33 8.40
N GLY A 395 28.17 5.33 8.91
CA GLY A 395 27.45 6.31 8.09
C GLY A 395 26.23 5.75 7.35
N ARG A 396 25.72 4.57 7.77
CA ARG A 396 24.56 3.94 7.14
C ARG A 396 23.23 4.47 7.69
N ILE A 397 23.26 5.11 8.87
CA ILE A 397 22.09 5.79 9.46
C ILE A 397 22.48 7.19 9.96
N PRO A 398 21.53 8.11 10.15
CA PRO A 398 21.80 9.44 10.71
C PRO A 398 22.43 9.39 12.09
N LYS A 399 23.36 10.32 12.37
CA LYS A 399 24.08 10.39 13.65
C LYS A 399 23.17 10.51 14.86
N VAL A 400 21.97 11.06 14.70
CA VAL A 400 20.97 11.22 15.77
C VAL A 400 20.57 9.89 16.44
N PHE A 401 20.83 8.76 15.79
CA PHE A 401 20.60 7.42 16.36
C PHE A 401 21.70 7.00 17.36
N HIS A 402 22.86 7.66 17.36
CA HIS A 402 23.96 7.39 18.27
C HIS A 402 24.71 8.66 18.65
N GLU A 403 24.08 9.48 19.49
CA GLU A 403 24.67 10.73 20.03
C GLU A 403 25.48 10.50 21.30
N SER A 404 25.31 9.36 21.98
CA SER A 404 26.06 8.92 23.15
C SER A 404 25.99 7.41 23.33
N ASP A 405 26.83 6.86 24.23
CA ASP A 405 26.81 5.42 24.59
C ASP A 405 25.76 5.07 25.66
N ASP A 406 24.98 6.06 26.15
CA ASP A 406 23.87 5.79 27.08
C ASP A 406 22.80 4.94 26.44
N PRO A 407 22.55 3.71 26.94
CA PRO A 407 21.46 2.87 26.41
C PRO A 407 20.06 3.43 26.63
N GLY A 408 19.92 4.39 27.54
CA GLY A 408 18.69 5.12 27.81
C GLY A 408 18.48 6.33 26.88
N ARG A 409 19.47 6.73 26.07
CA ARG A 409 19.35 7.87 25.15
C ARG A 409 18.10 7.75 24.29
N PRO A 410 17.34 8.83 24.09
CA PRO A 410 16.16 8.82 23.24
C PRO A 410 16.56 8.84 21.76
N VAL A 411 16.07 7.87 20.96
CA VAL A 411 16.29 7.80 19.50
C VAL A 411 14.98 7.98 18.76
N PRO A 412 15.00 8.66 17.58
CA PRO A 412 13.78 8.90 16.81
C PRO A 412 13.28 7.62 16.14
N LEU A 413 12.01 7.62 15.73
CA LEU A 413 11.39 6.49 15.03
C LEU A 413 11.62 6.54 13.51
N VAL A 414 11.93 7.70 12.96
CA VAL A 414 12.17 7.96 11.53
C VAL A 414 13.49 8.71 11.35
N TRP A 415 14.01 8.82 10.13
CA TRP A 415 15.31 9.45 9.88
C TRP A 415 15.27 10.97 9.93
N LYS A 416 14.15 11.57 9.54
CA LYS A 416 13.98 13.03 9.44
C LYS A 416 12.51 13.43 9.62
N PRO A 417 12.23 14.69 9.97
CA PRO A 417 10.86 15.18 10.14
C PRO A 417 9.94 14.95 8.94
N GLU A 418 10.48 15.07 7.72
CA GLU A 418 9.71 14.92 6.46
C GLU A 418 9.19 13.51 6.24
N ASP A 419 9.73 12.51 6.93
CA ASP A 419 9.26 11.12 6.86
C ASP A 419 7.87 10.94 7.48
N TYR A 420 7.44 11.84 8.37
CA TYR A 420 6.06 11.86 8.85
C TYR A 420 5.11 12.39 7.78
N MET A 421 4.07 11.62 7.50
CA MET A 421 2.94 12.07 6.68
C MET A 421 1.83 12.59 7.59
N LEU A 422 1.21 13.69 7.21
CA LEU A 422 0.08 14.28 7.93
C LEU A 422 -1.06 14.53 6.94
N ALA A 423 -2.30 14.31 7.38
CA ALA A 423 -3.49 14.72 6.64
C ALA A 423 -4.58 15.17 7.63
N VAL A 424 -5.34 16.19 7.25
CA VAL A 424 -6.40 16.75 8.07
C VAL A 424 -7.75 16.36 7.47
N THR A 425 -8.54 15.62 8.25
CA THR A 425 -9.84 15.13 7.82
C THR A 425 -10.69 14.70 9.01
N GLY A 426 -11.97 14.41 8.80
CA GLY A 426 -12.84 13.88 9.84
C GLY A 426 -13.78 14.89 10.46
N ASP A 427 -14.35 14.55 11.61
CA ASP A 427 -15.37 15.36 12.29
C ASP A 427 -14.81 16.71 12.77
N LEU A 428 -15.49 17.77 12.40
CA LEU A 428 -15.14 19.15 12.76
C LEU A 428 -15.27 19.45 14.27
N THR A 429 -15.96 18.59 15.02
CA THR A 429 -16.32 18.83 16.42
C THR A 429 -15.62 17.87 17.39
N ARG A 430 -14.79 16.96 16.88
CA ARG A 430 -14.14 15.91 17.67
C ARG A 430 -12.62 16.05 17.62
N ASN A 431 -11.99 16.00 18.79
CA ASN A 431 -10.55 16.09 18.98
C ASN A 431 -9.92 14.69 19.01
N SER A 432 -9.67 14.16 17.83
CA SER A 432 -9.12 12.82 17.63
C SER A 432 -7.97 12.81 16.66
N VAL A 433 -7.07 11.86 16.85
CA VAL A 433 -6.00 11.52 15.90
C VAL A 433 -6.08 10.04 15.55
N TYR A 434 -5.60 9.69 14.36
CA TYR A 434 -5.43 8.31 13.96
C TYR A 434 -4.03 8.12 13.38
N VAL A 435 -3.24 7.20 13.94
CA VAL A 435 -1.88 6.93 13.46
C VAL A 435 -1.83 5.60 12.78
N PHE A 436 -1.30 5.57 11.56
CA PHE A 436 -1.13 4.37 10.75
C PHE A 436 0.32 3.91 10.74
N ALA A 437 0.52 2.59 10.92
CA ALA A 437 1.81 1.93 10.83
C ALA A 437 2.16 1.58 9.39
N HIS A 438 3.13 2.28 8.82
CA HIS A 438 3.59 2.09 7.46
C HIS A 438 4.32 0.74 7.29
N ASN A 439 4.21 0.14 6.11
CA ASN A 439 4.84 -1.14 5.77
C ASN A 439 6.24 -0.99 5.13
N GLY A 440 6.88 0.13 5.33
CA GLY A 440 8.27 0.39 4.91
C GLY A 440 8.55 0.15 3.43
N VAL A 441 9.67 -0.49 3.14
CA VAL A 441 10.11 -0.81 1.76
C VAL A 441 9.12 -1.68 0.97
N LEU A 442 8.17 -2.31 1.63
CA LEU A 442 7.14 -3.12 0.97
C LEU A 442 5.99 -2.28 0.38
N GLY A 443 6.11 -0.97 0.35
CA GLY A 443 5.10 -0.10 -0.24
C GLY A 443 5.33 1.36 0.07
N TYR A 444 6.24 2.02 -0.67
CA TYR A 444 6.47 3.46 -0.52
C TYR A 444 5.20 4.25 -0.86
N PRO A 445 4.97 5.38 -0.17
CA PRO A 445 3.93 6.32 -0.58
C PRO A 445 4.21 6.87 -1.98
N VAL A 446 3.19 6.87 -2.81
CA VAL A 446 3.23 7.40 -4.18
C VAL A 446 2.04 8.33 -4.40
N ALA A 447 2.26 9.46 -5.03
CA ALA A 447 1.20 10.38 -5.42
C ALA A 447 1.19 10.60 -6.93
N LYS A 448 -0.01 10.72 -7.51
CA LYS A 448 -0.22 11.00 -8.94
C LYS A 448 -1.26 12.10 -9.11
N ARG A 449 -1.05 12.91 -10.15
CA ARG A 449 -2.01 13.93 -10.57
C ARG A 449 -3.23 13.30 -11.21
N ILE A 450 -4.41 13.71 -10.82
CA ILE A 450 -5.67 13.38 -11.51
C ILE A 450 -5.78 14.29 -12.71
N ARG A 451 -5.73 13.72 -13.91
CA ARG A 451 -5.85 14.47 -15.18
C ARG A 451 -7.28 14.39 -15.67
N LEU A 452 -7.98 15.50 -15.63
CA LEU A 452 -9.32 15.60 -16.22
C LEU A 452 -9.21 15.60 -17.75
N PRO A 453 -10.21 15.04 -18.48
CA PRO A 453 -10.27 15.15 -19.93
C PRO A 453 -10.35 16.63 -20.37
N ARG A 454 -10.03 16.92 -21.62
CA ARG A 454 -9.95 18.31 -22.13
C ARG A 454 -11.21 19.13 -21.90
N ASP A 455 -12.39 18.50 -21.94
CA ASP A 455 -13.67 19.11 -21.59
C ASP A 455 -14.15 18.73 -20.17
N GLY A 456 -13.21 18.38 -19.29
CA GLY A 456 -13.48 17.63 -18.06
C GLY A 456 -14.39 18.31 -17.05
N GLU A 457 -14.26 19.63 -16.86
CA GLU A 457 -15.16 20.34 -15.94
C GLU A 457 -16.61 20.37 -16.43
N GLY A 458 -16.85 20.51 -17.73
CA GLY A 458 -18.16 20.44 -18.35
C GLY A 458 -18.78 19.03 -18.27
N ARG A 459 -17.96 18.00 -18.50
CA ARG A 459 -18.41 16.59 -18.44
C ARG A 459 -18.73 16.15 -17.00
N ILE A 460 -17.95 16.59 -16.01
CA ILE A 460 -18.17 16.25 -14.59
C ILE A 460 -19.41 16.97 -14.04
N ARG A 461 -19.69 18.20 -14.49
CA ARG A 461 -20.88 18.97 -14.03
C ARG A 461 -22.20 18.48 -14.64
N ASN A 462 -22.14 17.85 -15.79
CA ASN A 462 -23.32 17.41 -16.56
C ASN A 462 -23.59 15.87 -16.47
N GLY A 463 -22.74 15.13 -15.75
CA GLY A 463 -22.92 13.70 -15.45
C GLY A 463 -23.49 13.51 -14.06
#